data_55963d6529677191ec3069d62659e085
#
_entry.id   55963d6529677191ec3069d62659e085
#
_cell.length_a   1.000
_cell.length_b   1.000
_cell.length_c   1.000
_cell.angle_alpha   90.00
_cell.angle_beta   90.00
_cell.angle_gamma   90.00
#
_symmetry.space_group_name_H-M   'P 1'
#
loop_
_entity.id
_entity.type
_entity.pdbx_description
1 polymer ?
#
loop_
_entity_poly.entity_id
_entity_poly.type
_entity_poly.pdbx_seq_one_letter_code
_entity_poly.pdbx_strand_id
1 'polypeptide(L)'
;MRLIAKIFVLVLLMIPAAQAYDAKDMKQFYAEDSYPTAAQCAGCHQQIYNEWASSNHAYASISPMFHKFEQAINDLSAGTIGTFCVRCHQQVGTQRGEARELPLWDRSQVAREGITCVTCHRV
;
A
#
# COMPACT_ATOMS: atom_id res chain seq x y z
N MET A 1 -45.76 22.46 4.85
CA MET A 1 -44.74 22.79 3.83
C MET A 1 -43.53 23.57 4.34
N ARG A 2 -43.70 24.64 5.10
CA ARG A 2 -42.56 25.46 5.61
C ARG A 2 -41.60 24.73 6.56
N LEU A 3 -42.10 23.78 7.39
CA LEU A 3 -41.27 23.01 8.32
C LEU A 3 -40.39 21.99 7.58
N ILE A 4 -40.94 21.29 6.60
CA ILE A 4 -40.22 20.30 5.76
C ILE A 4 -39.09 20.97 4.96
N ALA A 5 -39.35 22.15 4.40
CA ALA A 5 -38.33 22.94 3.71
C ALA A 5 -37.18 23.38 4.64
N LYS A 6 -37.46 23.75 5.89
CA LYS A 6 -36.41 24.10 6.85
C LYS A 6 -35.58 22.90 7.27
N ILE A 7 -36.18 21.71 7.44
CA ILE A 7 -35.48 20.46 7.77
C ILE A 7 -34.58 20.06 6.59
N PHE A 8 -35.05 20.19 5.35
CA PHE A 8 -34.27 19.84 4.15
C PHE A 8 -33.03 20.76 3.99
N VAL A 9 -33.19 22.06 4.26
CA VAL A 9 -32.05 23.00 4.24
C VAL A 9 -31.04 22.68 5.34
N LEU A 10 -31.53 22.32 6.56
CA LEU A 10 -30.66 21.96 7.67
C LEU A 10 -29.83 20.67 7.37
N VAL A 11 -30.47 19.68 6.76
CA VAL A 11 -29.81 18.41 6.35
C VAL A 11 -28.76 18.66 5.27
N LEU A 12 -29.04 19.54 4.28
CA LEU A 12 -28.07 19.92 3.27
C LEU A 12 -26.83 20.65 3.83
N LEU A 13 -27.00 21.40 4.91
CA LEU A 13 -25.89 22.10 5.59
C LEU A 13 -25.03 21.16 6.45
N MET A 14 -25.51 19.96 6.74
CA MET A 14 -24.80 18.94 7.52
C MET A 14 -24.00 17.96 6.65
N ILE A 15 -24.07 18.05 5.32
CA ILE A 15 -23.24 17.24 4.41
C ILE A 15 -21.83 17.81 4.51
N PRO A 16 -20.85 17.09 5.08
CA PRO A 16 -19.47 17.55 5.06
C PRO A 16 -19.07 17.70 3.60
N ALA A 17 -18.62 18.89 3.21
CA ALA A 17 -18.02 19.10 1.91
C ALA A 17 -16.89 18.09 1.77
N ALA A 18 -16.99 17.16 0.84
CA ALA A 18 -15.90 16.28 0.49
C ALA A 18 -14.75 17.21 0.06
N GLN A 19 -13.75 17.36 0.92
CA GLN A 19 -12.56 18.13 0.58
C GLN A 19 -11.86 17.37 -0.54
N ALA A 20 -11.97 17.88 -1.76
CA ALA A 20 -11.15 17.41 -2.86
C ALA A 20 -9.69 17.69 -2.48
N TYR A 21 -8.91 16.63 -2.33
CA TYR A 21 -7.47 16.74 -2.07
C TYR A 21 -6.84 17.43 -3.28
N ASP A 22 -6.12 18.53 -3.06
CA ASP A 22 -5.49 19.26 -4.15
C ASP A 22 -4.29 18.43 -4.69
N ALA A 23 -4.12 18.41 -6.01
CA ALA A 23 -2.96 17.78 -6.65
C ALA A 23 -1.62 18.31 -6.11
N LYS A 24 -1.61 19.52 -5.57
CA LYS A 24 -0.46 20.14 -4.91
C LYS A 24 -0.09 19.44 -3.60
N ASP A 25 -1.08 19.04 -2.82
CA ASP A 25 -0.88 18.32 -1.55
C ASP A 25 -0.33 16.92 -1.79
N MET A 26 -0.80 16.23 -2.84
CA MET A 26 -0.26 14.94 -3.25
C MET A 26 1.19 15.03 -3.71
N LYS A 27 1.55 16.08 -4.43
CA LYS A 27 2.92 16.29 -4.88
C LYS A 27 3.88 16.52 -3.71
N GLN A 28 3.44 17.26 -2.69
CA GLN A 28 4.20 17.44 -1.45
C GLN A 28 4.32 16.13 -0.67
N PHE A 29 3.24 15.38 -0.53
CA PHE A 29 3.21 14.08 0.16
C PHE A 29 4.26 13.10 -0.40
N TYR A 30 4.35 12.98 -1.75
CA TYR A 30 5.36 12.13 -2.39
C TYR A 30 6.78 12.71 -2.36
N ALA A 31 6.92 14.02 -2.18
CA ALA A 31 8.24 14.64 -2.00
C ALA A 31 8.83 14.34 -0.62
N GLU A 32 7.97 14.18 0.39
CA GLU A 32 8.37 13.85 1.76
C GLU A 32 8.70 12.36 1.93
N ASP A 33 7.92 11.48 1.28
CA ASP A 33 8.17 10.04 1.27
C ASP A 33 7.87 9.43 -0.11
N SER A 34 8.90 9.06 -0.85
CA SER A 34 8.76 8.43 -2.17
C SER A 34 8.07 7.06 -2.12
N TYR A 35 7.96 6.45 -0.95
CA TYR A 35 7.35 5.13 -0.75
C TYR A 35 6.46 5.11 0.50
N PRO A 36 5.37 5.89 0.50
CA PRO A 36 4.45 5.90 1.63
C PRO A 36 3.81 4.52 1.82
N THR A 37 3.51 4.20 3.07
CA THR A 37 2.80 2.97 3.43
C THR A 37 1.33 3.04 3.01
N ALA A 38 0.68 1.89 2.83
CA ALA A 38 -0.74 1.83 2.58
C ALA A 38 -1.58 2.48 3.71
N ALA A 39 -1.09 2.41 4.95
CA ALA A 39 -1.74 3.07 6.09
C ALA A 39 -1.76 4.61 5.97
N GLN A 40 -0.72 5.21 5.39
CA GLN A 40 -0.70 6.65 5.10
C GLN A 40 -1.74 7.00 4.02
N CYS A 41 -1.89 6.16 2.99
CA CYS A 41 -2.93 6.32 1.98
C CYS A 41 -4.35 6.18 2.55
N ALA A 42 -4.53 5.31 3.55
CA ALA A 42 -5.81 5.08 4.23
C ALA A 42 -6.39 6.35 4.86
N GLY A 43 -5.55 7.31 5.23
CA GLY A 43 -6.00 8.58 5.81
C GLY A 43 -7.02 9.32 4.95
N CYS A 44 -6.94 9.16 3.62
CA CYS A 44 -7.89 9.74 2.65
C CYS A 44 -8.68 8.66 1.88
N HIS A 45 -8.13 7.46 1.71
CA HIS A 45 -8.67 6.38 0.87
C HIS A 45 -9.05 5.13 1.67
N GLN A 46 -9.77 5.31 2.79
CA GLN A 46 -10.08 4.23 3.74
C GLN A 46 -10.79 3.03 3.10
N GLN A 47 -11.77 3.26 2.23
CA GLN A 47 -12.49 2.18 1.57
C GLN A 47 -11.55 1.35 0.68
N ILE A 48 -10.76 2.02 -0.17
CA ILE A 48 -9.80 1.36 -1.08
C ILE A 48 -8.73 0.61 -0.28
N TYR A 49 -8.28 1.20 0.83
CA TYR A 49 -7.36 0.52 1.75
C TYR A 49 -7.96 -0.79 2.30
N ASN A 50 -9.22 -0.80 2.74
CA ASN A 50 -9.88 -1.99 3.27
C ASN A 50 -10.01 -3.09 2.20
N GLU A 51 -10.32 -2.71 0.96
CA GLU A 51 -10.38 -3.62 -0.17
C GLU A 51 -9.00 -4.22 -0.50
N TRP A 52 -7.97 -3.38 -0.54
CA TRP A 52 -6.59 -3.83 -0.72
C TRP A 52 -6.11 -4.72 0.43
N ALA A 53 -6.34 -4.33 1.68
CA ALA A 53 -5.86 -5.05 2.86
C ALA A 53 -6.40 -6.49 2.98
N SER A 54 -7.56 -6.77 2.37
CA SER A 54 -8.16 -8.10 2.28
C SER A 54 -7.76 -8.88 1.02
N SER A 55 -6.92 -8.30 0.15
CA SER A 55 -6.56 -8.87 -1.14
C SER A 55 -5.28 -9.71 -1.09
N ASN A 56 -5.08 -10.54 -2.12
CA ASN A 56 -3.82 -11.25 -2.31
C ASN A 56 -2.63 -10.32 -2.55
N HIS A 57 -2.85 -9.08 -2.97
CA HIS A 57 -1.79 -8.08 -3.12
C HIS A 57 -1.15 -7.73 -1.77
N ALA A 58 -1.97 -7.42 -0.76
CA ALA A 58 -1.47 -7.16 0.59
C ALA A 58 -0.79 -8.39 1.22
N TYR A 59 -1.27 -9.59 0.87
CA TYR A 59 -0.75 -10.85 1.38
C TYR A 59 0.51 -11.33 0.65
N ALA A 60 0.87 -10.74 -0.47
CA ALA A 60 1.93 -11.25 -1.37
C ALA A 60 3.30 -11.38 -0.68
N SER A 61 3.66 -10.44 0.20
CA SER A 61 4.93 -10.44 0.93
C SER A 61 4.92 -11.35 2.15
N ILE A 62 3.81 -11.37 2.91
CA ILE A 62 3.74 -12.04 4.21
C ILE A 62 3.29 -13.51 4.13
N SER A 63 2.99 -14.01 2.95
CA SER A 63 2.56 -15.40 2.74
C SER A 63 3.62 -16.40 3.18
N PRO A 64 3.34 -17.30 4.13
CA PRO A 64 4.28 -18.34 4.54
C PRO A 64 4.65 -19.27 3.40
N MET A 65 3.72 -19.53 2.47
CA MET A 65 3.95 -20.37 1.30
C MET A 65 4.97 -19.71 0.36
N PHE A 66 4.82 -18.39 0.11
CA PHE A 66 5.79 -17.63 -0.66
C PHE A 66 7.21 -17.75 -0.08
N HIS A 67 7.36 -17.53 1.23
CA HIS A 67 8.67 -17.61 1.89
C HIS A 67 9.29 -18.99 1.77
N LYS A 68 8.50 -20.06 1.93
CA LYS A 68 9.00 -21.42 1.81
C LYS A 68 9.46 -21.77 0.41
N PHE A 69 8.70 -21.42 -0.61
CA PHE A 69 9.09 -21.65 -2.01
C PHE A 69 10.29 -20.80 -2.41
N GLU A 70 10.27 -19.54 -2.02
CA GLU A 70 11.35 -18.60 -2.34
C GLU A 70 12.68 -19.07 -1.74
N GLN A 71 12.68 -19.48 -0.48
CA GLN A 71 13.86 -20.03 0.18
C GLN A 71 14.32 -21.33 -0.46
N ALA A 72 13.41 -22.29 -0.68
CA ALA A 72 13.75 -23.57 -1.30
C ALA A 72 14.38 -23.41 -2.69
N ILE A 73 13.81 -22.53 -3.52
CA ILE A 73 14.35 -22.27 -4.86
C ILE A 73 15.71 -21.56 -4.77
N ASN A 74 15.88 -20.66 -3.83
CA ASN A 74 17.18 -20.02 -3.59
C ASN A 74 18.26 -21.04 -3.23
N ASP A 75 17.95 -21.93 -2.29
CA ASP A 75 18.88 -22.96 -1.85
C ASP A 75 19.22 -23.93 -2.99
N LEU A 76 18.22 -24.40 -3.73
CA LEU A 76 18.40 -25.28 -4.89
C LEU A 76 19.20 -24.64 -6.02
N SER A 77 19.08 -23.35 -6.20
CA SER A 77 19.81 -22.59 -7.24
C SER A 77 21.15 -22.03 -6.76
N ALA A 78 21.57 -22.34 -5.53
CA ALA A 78 22.75 -21.75 -4.89
C ALA A 78 22.78 -20.20 -5.01
N GLY A 79 21.62 -19.57 -4.82
CA GLY A 79 21.45 -18.10 -4.86
C GLY A 79 21.35 -17.50 -6.26
N THR A 80 21.50 -18.28 -7.33
CA THR A 80 21.50 -17.73 -8.71
C THR A 80 20.13 -17.19 -9.13
N ILE A 81 19.05 -17.55 -8.45
CA ILE A 81 17.71 -16.99 -8.65
C ILE A 81 17.66 -15.47 -8.37
N GLY A 82 18.54 -14.97 -7.51
CA GLY A 82 18.62 -13.57 -7.15
C GLY A 82 17.28 -13.02 -6.64
N THR A 83 16.90 -11.83 -7.12
CA THR A 83 15.66 -11.14 -6.70
C THR A 83 14.42 -11.53 -7.49
N PHE A 84 14.45 -12.62 -8.27
CA PHE A 84 13.39 -12.98 -9.21
C PHE A 84 11.99 -13.00 -8.55
N CYS A 85 11.84 -13.61 -7.40
CA CYS A 85 10.56 -13.68 -6.68
C CYS A 85 10.24 -12.39 -5.93
N VAL A 86 11.21 -11.87 -5.18
CA VAL A 86 11.00 -10.71 -4.29
C VAL A 86 10.75 -9.41 -5.05
N ARG A 87 11.22 -9.26 -6.29
CA ARG A 87 10.96 -8.07 -7.10
C ARG A 87 9.47 -7.85 -7.43
N CYS A 88 8.65 -8.90 -7.31
CA CYS A 88 7.19 -8.80 -7.44
C CYS A 88 6.50 -8.87 -6.08
N HIS A 89 6.89 -9.82 -5.23
CA HIS A 89 6.25 -10.04 -3.95
C HIS A 89 6.63 -9.00 -2.88
N GLN A 90 7.77 -8.34 -3.03
CA GLN A 90 8.30 -7.28 -2.14
C GLN A 90 8.91 -6.16 -2.98
N GLN A 91 8.14 -5.67 -3.93
CA GLN A 91 8.65 -4.76 -4.96
C GLN A 91 9.30 -3.51 -4.38
N VAL A 92 8.64 -2.85 -3.43
CA VAL A 92 9.17 -1.61 -2.84
C VAL A 92 10.47 -1.87 -2.08
N GLY A 93 10.56 -2.97 -1.32
CA GLY A 93 11.81 -3.37 -0.66
C GLY A 93 12.94 -3.55 -1.66
N THR A 94 12.69 -4.24 -2.77
CA THR A 94 13.67 -4.43 -3.84
C THR A 94 14.10 -3.10 -4.47
N GLN A 95 13.17 -2.18 -4.71
CA GLN A 95 13.49 -0.85 -5.26
C GLN A 95 14.28 0.03 -4.29
N ARG A 96 14.08 -0.14 -3.00
CA ARG A 96 14.84 0.54 -1.95
C ARG A 96 16.22 -0.09 -1.71
N GLY A 97 16.52 -1.19 -2.38
CA GLY A 97 17.79 -1.90 -2.22
C GLY A 97 17.89 -2.74 -0.95
N GLU A 98 16.75 -3.14 -0.37
CA GLU A 98 16.76 -4.08 0.74
C GLU A 98 17.40 -5.40 0.31
N ALA A 99 18.30 -5.93 1.15
CA ALA A 99 18.96 -7.18 0.86
C ALA A 99 17.94 -8.32 0.71
N ARG A 100 18.15 -9.17 -0.31
CA ARG A 100 17.25 -10.28 -0.59
C ARG A 100 17.11 -11.22 0.60
N GLU A 101 18.20 -11.48 1.29
CA GLU A 101 18.32 -12.40 2.42
C GLU A 101 17.74 -11.82 3.72
N LEU A 102 17.29 -10.55 3.70
CA LEU A 102 16.74 -9.91 4.88
C LEU A 102 15.46 -10.65 5.31
N PRO A 103 15.39 -11.14 6.55
CA PRO A 103 14.20 -11.81 7.03
C PRO A 103 13.00 -10.86 7.10
N LEU A 104 11.79 -11.39 7.02
CA LEU A 104 10.56 -10.60 6.94
C LEU A 104 10.42 -9.56 8.06
N TRP A 105 10.81 -9.91 9.29
CA TRP A 105 10.68 -9.03 10.45
C TRP A 105 11.66 -7.84 10.45
N ASP A 106 12.76 -7.92 9.70
CA ASP A 106 13.75 -6.85 9.56
C ASP A 106 13.51 -5.97 8.32
N ARG A 107 12.56 -6.35 7.47
CA ARG A 107 12.18 -5.55 6.31
C ARG A 107 11.40 -4.31 6.71
N SER A 108 11.50 -3.26 5.92
CA SER A 108 10.67 -2.07 6.10
C SER A 108 9.18 -2.40 6.06
N GLN A 109 8.36 -1.59 6.72
CA GLN A 109 6.91 -1.79 6.73
C GLN A 109 6.35 -1.84 5.32
N VAL A 110 6.74 -0.91 4.45
CA VAL A 110 6.25 -0.85 3.07
C VAL A 110 6.65 -2.07 2.24
N ALA A 111 7.81 -2.69 2.51
CA ALA A 111 8.20 -3.93 1.84
C ALA A 111 7.34 -5.12 2.29
N ARG A 112 6.91 -5.13 3.55
CA ARG A 112 6.01 -6.17 4.09
C ARG A 112 4.58 -6.07 3.58
N GLU A 113 4.20 -4.93 3.05
CA GLU A 113 2.86 -4.70 2.46
C GLU A 113 2.64 -5.41 1.12
N GLY A 114 3.67 -6.07 0.57
CA GLY A 114 3.56 -6.81 -0.67
C GLY A 114 3.44 -5.92 -1.90
N ILE A 115 2.35 -6.04 -2.64
CA ILE A 115 2.00 -5.16 -3.76
C ILE A 115 1.12 -4.04 -3.18
N THR A 116 1.78 -2.99 -2.73
CA THR A 116 1.16 -1.85 -2.06
C THR A 116 0.69 -0.79 -3.06
N CYS A 117 0.02 0.25 -2.58
CA CYS A 117 -0.56 1.31 -3.42
C CYS A 117 0.47 1.96 -4.36
N VAL A 118 1.64 2.29 -3.84
CA VAL A 118 2.73 2.92 -4.60
C VAL A 118 3.40 2.00 -5.62
N THR A 119 3.09 0.71 -5.63
CA THR A 119 3.55 -0.20 -6.67
C THR A 119 2.95 0.17 -8.03
N CYS A 120 1.69 0.60 -8.05
CA CYS A 120 0.96 0.98 -9.26
C CYS A 120 0.80 2.50 -9.38
N HIS A 121 0.63 3.21 -8.25
CA HIS A 121 0.41 4.65 -8.18
C HIS A 121 1.72 5.39 -7.91
N ARG A 122 2.66 5.30 -8.83
CA ARG A 122 3.90 6.10 -8.83
C ARG A 122 3.72 7.30 -9.75
N VAL A 123 3.81 8.48 -9.18
CA VAL A 123 3.73 9.75 -9.93
C VAL A 123 5.13 10.28 -10.18
#